data_793f8c32e84847b6fa28cc4bf083a30f
#
_entry.id   793f8c32e84847b6fa28cc4bf083a30f
#
_cell.length_a   1.000
_cell.length_b   1.000
_cell.length_c   1.000
_cell.angle_alpha   90.00
_cell.angle_beta   90.00
_cell.angle_gamma   90.00
#
_symmetry.space_group_name_H-M   'P 1'
#
loop_
_entity.id
_entity.type
_entity.pdbx_description
1 polymer ?
#
loop_
_entity_poly.entity_id
_entity_poly.type
_entity_poly.pdbx_seq_one_letter_code
_entity_poly.pdbx_strand_id
1 'polypeptide(L)'
;MSLSLLFLFTLLVIGCGSTIIAPDVEKKSPTVINEKTSSRSTVGSGISMRVLWTVTKYTIGKDALWGEKEARTMLFKPLNITATSITFDGKTCHGIIFNKERQKAKEYLESVFHTKPQMLGIAEEEVGVVKTNCNLLGFSEYLYLKDRRILIYLNGVFFYLEPAVNY
;
A
#
# COMPACT_ATOMS: atom_id res chain seq x y z
N MET A 1 -15.76 -6.26 48.45
CA MET A 1 -14.51 -6.83 48.96
C MET A 1 -13.40 -6.50 47.99
N SER A 2 -12.48 -5.71 48.48
CA SER A 2 -11.35 -5.10 47.78
C SER A 2 -10.20 -6.11 47.61
N LEU A 3 -9.53 -6.13 46.49
CA LEU A 3 -8.13 -6.56 46.47
C LEU A 3 -7.38 -5.79 45.36
N SER A 4 -6.70 -4.75 45.84
CA SER A 4 -5.68 -3.96 45.17
C SER A 4 -4.42 -4.82 45.04
N LEU A 5 -3.88 -4.95 43.84
CA LEU A 5 -2.54 -5.51 43.64
C LEU A 5 -1.67 -4.48 42.94
N LEU A 6 -0.93 -3.75 43.76
CA LEU A 6 0.20 -2.92 43.37
C LEU A 6 1.35 -3.81 42.84
N PHE A 7 1.77 -3.66 41.63
CA PHE A 7 3.08 -4.15 41.16
C PHE A 7 4.03 -2.98 40.95
N LEU A 8 4.91 -2.86 41.91
CA LEU A 8 6.12 -2.03 41.90
C LEU A 8 7.14 -2.73 40.96
N PHE A 9 7.56 -2.12 39.90
CA PHE A 9 8.72 -2.58 39.16
C PHE A 9 9.82 -1.52 39.19
N THR A 10 10.87 -1.91 39.89
CA THR A 10 12.12 -1.21 40.15
C THR A 10 12.93 -0.95 38.86
N LEU A 11 13.43 0.28 38.79
CA LEU A 11 14.51 0.69 37.88
C LEU A 11 15.79 -0.14 38.14
N LEU A 12 16.44 -0.56 37.07
CA LEU A 12 17.84 -0.93 37.10
C LEU A 12 18.56 -0.21 35.95
N VAL A 13 19.29 0.83 36.34
CA VAL A 13 20.24 1.59 35.51
C VAL A 13 21.63 0.97 35.71
N ILE A 14 22.27 0.52 34.64
CA ILE A 14 23.71 0.27 34.53
C ILE A 14 24.02 0.58 33.08
N GLY A 15 24.79 1.51 32.65
CA GLY A 15 26.03 2.07 33.14
C GLY A 15 27.17 1.69 32.18
N CYS A 16 27.73 2.74 31.48
CA CYS A 16 29.08 2.89 30.96
C CYS A 16 29.63 1.97 29.85
N GLY A 17 30.23 2.63 28.84
CA GLY A 17 31.27 2.08 28.00
C GLY A 17 31.57 2.90 26.75
N SER A 18 32.24 4.06 26.94
CA SER A 18 32.89 4.80 25.83
C SER A 18 34.10 4.02 25.32
N THR A 19 34.31 3.92 24.03
CA THR A 19 35.66 3.81 23.46
C THR A 19 35.68 4.43 22.07
N ILE A 20 36.33 5.58 21.99
CA ILE A 20 36.75 6.26 20.79
C ILE A 20 38.09 5.67 20.37
N ILE A 21 38.23 5.23 19.15
CA ILE A 21 39.51 5.00 18.47
C ILE A 21 39.37 5.45 17.02
N ALA A 22 39.95 6.58 16.67
CA ALA A 22 40.48 6.84 15.35
C ALA A 22 41.99 6.53 15.42
N PRO A 23 42.59 6.01 14.37
CA PRO A 23 43.40 6.78 13.41
C PRO A 23 43.23 6.16 12.00
N ASP A 24 43.75 6.58 10.91
CA ASP A 24 44.83 7.44 10.52
C ASP A 24 44.71 7.76 9.03
N VAL A 25 45.25 8.85 8.67
CA VAL A 25 45.36 9.42 7.33
C VAL A 25 46.42 8.65 6.54
N GLU A 26 46.08 8.14 5.33
CA GLU A 26 47.12 7.95 4.34
C GLU A 26 46.68 8.42 2.94
N LYS A 27 47.36 9.46 2.55
CA LYS A 27 47.31 10.22 1.32
C LYS A 27 48.13 9.51 0.25
N LYS A 28 47.51 9.07 -0.82
CA LYS A 28 48.24 8.75 -2.06
C LYS A 28 47.41 9.08 -3.30
N SER A 29 47.83 10.12 -3.99
CA SER A 29 47.44 10.51 -5.35
C SER A 29 48.71 10.37 -6.21
N PRO A 30 48.68 10.43 -7.54
CA PRO A 30 47.70 10.09 -8.58
C PRO A 30 48.27 9.12 -9.62
N THR A 31 47.42 8.48 -10.38
CA THR A 31 47.84 7.98 -11.71
C THR A 31 46.71 8.19 -12.71
N VAL A 32 46.99 9.07 -13.63
CA VAL A 32 46.19 9.35 -14.82
C VAL A 32 46.37 8.18 -15.78
N ILE A 33 45.29 7.50 -16.13
CA ILE A 33 45.23 6.73 -17.37
C ILE A 33 43.95 7.10 -18.11
N ASN A 34 44.17 7.80 -19.20
CA ASN A 34 43.21 8.04 -20.26
C ASN A 34 42.85 6.73 -20.94
N GLU A 35 41.61 6.31 -20.86
CA GLU A 35 41.09 5.38 -21.85
C GLU A 35 39.66 5.77 -22.23
N LYS A 36 39.60 6.24 -23.44
CA LYS A 36 38.45 6.71 -24.17
C LYS A 36 37.67 5.49 -24.61
N THR A 37 36.65 5.10 -23.88
CA THR A 37 35.67 4.16 -24.36
C THR A 37 34.29 4.81 -24.33
N SER A 38 33.88 5.20 -25.53
CA SER A 38 32.57 5.71 -25.87
C SER A 38 31.52 4.61 -25.62
N SER A 39 30.96 4.55 -24.44
CA SER A 39 29.74 3.78 -24.17
C SER A 39 28.55 4.69 -24.38
N ARG A 40 28.00 4.59 -25.58
CA ARG A 40 26.73 5.18 -25.98
C ARG A 40 25.62 4.59 -25.08
N SER A 41 25.38 5.21 -23.92
CA SER A 41 24.21 4.94 -23.12
C SER A 41 22.97 5.34 -23.91
N THR A 42 22.37 4.37 -24.55
CA THR A 42 20.99 4.47 -25.00
C THR A 42 20.15 4.62 -23.74
N VAL A 43 19.85 5.86 -23.39
CA VAL A 43 18.77 6.19 -22.46
C VAL A 43 17.49 5.72 -23.11
N GLY A 44 17.15 4.48 -22.85
CA GLY A 44 15.83 3.96 -23.14
C GLY A 44 14.85 4.79 -22.29
N SER A 45 14.22 5.75 -22.95
CA SER A 45 13.05 6.45 -22.42
C SER A 45 11.95 5.40 -22.25
N GLY A 46 12.05 4.62 -21.17
CA GLY A 46 10.98 3.75 -20.73
C GLY A 46 9.80 4.64 -20.37
N ILE A 47 8.84 4.74 -21.26
CA ILE A 47 7.54 5.31 -20.97
C ILE A 47 6.96 4.43 -19.87
N SER A 48 7.16 4.84 -18.63
CA SER A 48 6.47 4.24 -17.48
C SER A 48 4.99 4.56 -17.66
N MET A 49 4.24 3.62 -18.23
CA MET A 49 2.79 3.73 -18.29
C MET A 49 2.27 3.82 -16.87
N ARG A 50 1.97 5.03 -16.43
CA ARG A 50 1.28 5.26 -15.16
C ARG A 50 -0.16 4.84 -15.37
N VAL A 51 -0.54 3.72 -14.80
CA VAL A 51 -1.94 3.34 -14.76
C VAL A 51 -2.60 4.18 -13.68
N LEU A 52 -3.57 5.00 -14.09
CA LEU A 52 -4.47 5.69 -13.20
C LEU A 52 -5.74 4.85 -13.06
N TRP A 53 -6.26 4.74 -11.85
CA TRP A 53 -7.58 4.19 -11.59
C TRP A 53 -8.52 5.28 -11.15
N THR A 54 -9.81 5.07 -11.35
CA THR A 54 -10.86 5.99 -10.92
C THR A 54 -11.98 5.20 -10.26
N VAL A 55 -12.55 5.72 -9.18
CA VAL A 55 -13.73 5.12 -8.54
C VAL A 55 -14.92 5.24 -9.49
N THR A 56 -15.44 4.12 -9.98
CA THR A 56 -16.53 4.09 -10.97
C THR A 56 -17.86 3.63 -10.39
N LYS A 57 -17.80 2.83 -9.32
CA LYS A 57 -18.98 2.18 -8.74
C LYS A 57 -18.77 1.94 -7.26
N TYR A 58 -19.86 1.78 -6.52
CA TYR A 58 -19.85 1.29 -5.14
C TYR A 58 -20.96 0.28 -4.88
N THR A 59 -20.80 -0.51 -3.83
CA THR A 59 -21.80 -1.42 -3.28
C THR A 59 -21.83 -1.21 -1.77
N ILE A 60 -23.00 -0.89 -1.24
CA ILE A 60 -23.18 -0.72 0.21
C ILE A 60 -23.36 -2.10 0.84
N GLY A 61 -22.52 -2.42 1.82
CA GLY A 61 -22.61 -3.64 2.59
C GLY A 61 -23.77 -3.61 3.59
N LYS A 62 -24.10 -4.78 4.15
CA LYS A 62 -25.24 -4.92 5.07
C LYS A 62 -25.10 -4.06 6.34
N ASP A 63 -23.87 -3.99 6.87
CA ASP A 63 -23.56 -3.29 8.12
C ASP A 63 -22.77 -2.00 7.87
N ALA A 64 -23.08 -1.32 6.76
CA ALA A 64 -22.37 -0.12 6.37
C ALA A 64 -22.67 1.05 7.31
N LEU A 65 -21.60 1.75 7.72
CA LEU A 65 -21.70 3.01 8.47
C LEU A 65 -21.96 4.19 7.54
N TRP A 66 -21.53 4.06 6.27
CA TRP A 66 -21.79 5.06 5.24
C TRP A 66 -23.03 4.70 4.44
N GLY A 67 -23.85 5.73 4.19
CA GLY A 67 -25.00 5.65 3.31
C GLY A 67 -24.66 6.06 1.88
N GLU A 68 -25.70 6.17 1.07
CA GLU A 68 -25.60 6.53 -0.34
C GLU A 68 -24.96 7.91 -0.55
N LYS A 69 -25.25 8.86 0.33
CA LYS A 69 -24.74 10.24 0.24
C LYS A 69 -23.22 10.27 0.35
N GLU A 70 -22.68 9.61 1.36
CA GLU A 70 -21.23 9.52 1.60
C GLU A 70 -20.55 8.71 0.49
N ALA A 71 -21.15 7.58 0.08
CA ALA A 71 -20.62 6.75 -0.98
C ALA A 71 -20.50 7.49 -2.31
N ARG A 72 -21.49 8.29 -2.68
CA ARG A 72 -21.48 9.11 -3.92
C ARG A 72 -20.32 10.11 -3.95
N THR A 73 -19.90 10.65 -2.80
CA THR A 73 -18.77 11.61 -2.75
C THR A 73 -17.43 11.00 -3.16
N MET A 74 -17.35 9.67 -3.17
CA MET A 74 -16.15 8.94 -3.56
C MET A 74 -16.06 8.68 -5.07
N LEU A 75 -17.16 8.81 -5.81
CA LEU A 75 -17.15 8.60 -7.25
C LEU A 75 -16.19 9.56 -7.96
N PHE A 76 -15.54 9.05 -8.99
CA PHE A 76 -14.58 9.76 -9.85
C PHE A 76 -13.29 10.21 -9.16
N LYS A 77 -13.07 9.83 -7.89
CA LYS A 77 -11.79 10.10 -7.23
C LYS A 77 -10.67 9.29 -7.87
N PRO A 78 -9.54 9.95 -8.21
CA PRO A 78 -8.42 9.29 -8.87
C PRO A 78 -7.53 8.55 -7.86
N LEU A 79 -7.00 7.41 -8.31
CA LEU A 79 -5.99 6.63 -7.63
C LEU A 79 -4.76 6.47 -8.53
N ASN A 80 -3.59 6.72 -7.99
CA ASN A 80 -2.31 6.40 -8.61
C ASN A 80 -1.49 5.51 -7.67
N ILE A 81 -1.03 4.38 -8.18
CA ILE A 81 -0.14 3.45 -7.46
C ILE A 81 1.17 3.37 -8.23
N THR A 82 2.25 3.61 -7.53
CA THR A 82 3.63 3.42 -8.02
C THR A 82 4.31 2.29 -7.25
N ALA A 83 5.57 2.01 -7.55
CA ALA A 83 6.35 1.01 -6.81
C ALA A 83 6.53 1.36 -5.32
N THR A 84 6.45 2.65 -4.95
CA THR A 84 6.77 3.13 -3.59
C THR A 84 5.76 4.10 -3.03
N SER A 85 4.67 4.37 -3.73
CA SER A 85 3.65 5.31 -3.25
C SER A 85 2.23 4.96 -3.70
N ILE A 86 1.27 5.38 -2.90
CA ILE A 86 -0.16 5.37 -3.23
C ILE A 86 -0.67 6.80 -3.06
N THR A 87 -1.26 7.35 -4.12
CA THR A 87 -1.94 8.65 -4.09
C THR A 87 -3.42 8.45 -4.38
N PHE A 88 -4.26 8.84 -3.45
CA PHE A 88 -5.72 8.76 -3.59
C PHE A 88 -6.36 10.09 -3.19
N ASP A 89 -7.17 10.64 -4.07
CA ASP A 89 -7.88 11.91 -3.83
C ASP A 89 -6.94 13.03 -3.34
N GLY A 90 -5.77 13.15 -3.99
CA GLY A 90 -4.76 14.17 -3.67
C GLY A 90 -3.91 13.89 -2.42
N LYS A 91 -4.20 12.87 -1.64
CA LYS A 91 -3.40 12.45 -0.47
C LYS A 91 -2.43 11.35 -0.86
N THR A 92 -1.20 11.39 -0.39
CA THR A 92 -0.14 10.44 -0.75
C THR A 92 0.48 9.77 0.47
N CYS A 93 0.60 8.44 0.40
CA CYS A 93 1.51 7.67 1.24
C CYS A 93 2.80 7.43 0.46
N HIS A 94 3.94 7.58 1.10
CA HIS A 94 5.27 7.27 0.55
C HIS A 94 5.92 6.10 1.28
N GLY A 95 6.93 5.49 0.68
CA GLY A 95 7.66 4.38 1.28
C GLY A 95 6.79 3.13 1.47
N ILE A 96 5.90 2.86 0.52
CA ILE A 96 4.95 1.75 0.62
C ILE A 96 5.65 0.42 0.41
N ILE A 97 5.37 -0.51 1.32
CA ILE A 97 5.70 -1.93 1.20
C ILE A 97 4.43 -2.67 0.81
N PHE A 98 4.46 -3.35 -0.33
CA PHE A 98 3.34 -4.14 -0.84
C PHE A 98 3.54 -5.62 -0.56
N ASN A 99 2.68 -6.21 0.24
CA ASN A 99 2.58 -7.65 0.41
C ASN A 99 1.39 -8.16 -0.39
N LYS A 100 1.66 -8.99 -1.39
CA LYS A 100 0.63 -9.53 -2.30
C LYS A 100 0.49 -11.03 -2.08
N GLU A 101 -0.74 -11.47 -1.87
CA GLU A 101 -1.09 -12.88 -1.73
C GLU A 101 -2.35 -13.21 -2.54
N ARG A 102 -2.53 -14.48 -2.89
CA ARG A 102 -3.78 -14.96 -3.49
C ARG A 102 -4.59 -15.66 -2.43
N GLN A 103 -5.89 -15.37 -2.42
CA GLN A 103 -6.85 -15.96 -1.49
C GLN A 103 -8.04 -16.47 -2.27
N LYS A 104 -8.66 -17.55 -1.79
CA LYS A 104 -9.94 -18.00 -2.33
C LYS A 104 -11.00 -16.93 -2.07
N ALA A 105 -11.62 -16.42 -3.12
CA ALA A 105 -12.53 -15.29 -3.08
C ALA A 105 -13.67 -15.49 -2.07
N LYS A 106 -14.30 -16.67 -2.09
CA LYS A 106 -15.40 -16.99 -1.20
C LYS A 106 -14.98 -16.98 0.26
N GLU A 107 -13.94 -17.74 0.61
CA GLU A 107 -13.48 -17.89 1.99
C GLU A 107 -13.02 -16.54 2.57
N TYR A 108 -12.28 -15.78 1.77
CA TYR A 108 -11.75 -14.48 2.19
C TYR A 108 -12.86 -13.44 2.38
N LEU A 109 -13.75 -13.26 1.41
CA LEU A 109 -14.80 -12.25 1.47
C LEU A 109 -15.86 -12.56 2.54
N GLU A 110 -16.20 -13.84 2.73
CA GLU A 110 -17.15 -14.24 3.78
C GLU A 110 -16.54 -14.09 5.19
N SER A 111 -15.24 -14.39 5.36
CA SER A 111 -14.59 -14.30 6.68
C SER A 111 -14.24 -12.87 7.09
N VAL A 112 -13.77 -12.04 6.16
CA VAL A 112 -13.26 -10.69 6.46
C VAL A 112 -14.35 -9.63 6.34
N PHE A 113 -15.23 -9.75 5.34
CA PHE A 113 -16.23 -8.72 5.03
C PHE A 113 -17.68 -9.19 5.18
N HIS A 114 -17.90 -10.44 5.61
CA HIS A 114 -19.22 -11.05 5.75
C HIS A 114 -20.10 -10.94 4.50
N THR A 115 -19.45 -10.99 3.32
CA THR A 115 -20.07 -10.72 2.03
C THR A 115 -19.73 -11.82 1.02
N LYS A 116 -20.71 -12.23 0.22
CA LYS A 116 -20.50 -13.23 -0.85
C LYS A 116 -19.88 -12.58 -2.08
N PRO A 117 -18.95 -13.28 -2.81
CA PRO A 117 -18.35 -12.76 -4.05
C PRO A 117 -19.38 -12.30 -5.09
N GLN A 118 -20.49 -13.03 -5.24
CA GLN A 118 -21.55 -12.74 -6.20
C GLN A 118 -22.21 -11.37 -5.97
N MET A 119 -22.33 -10.95 -4.69
CA MET A 119 -22.90 -9.64 -4.34
C MET A 119 -21.99 -8.49 -4.79
N LEU A 120 -20.71 -8.78 -4.96
CA LEU A 120 -19.71 -7.82 -5.43
C LEU A 120 -19.42 -7.96 -6.93
N GLY A 121 -20.12 -8.86 -7.64
CA GLY A 121 -19.86 -9.15 -9.06
C GLY A 121 -18.48 -9.75 -9.30
N ILE A 122 -17.95 -10.49 -8.32
CA ILE A 122 -16.68 -11.22 -8.42
C ILE A 122 -17.02 -12.67 -8.81
N ALA A 123 -16.56 -13.05 -10.00
CA ALA A 123 -16.76 -14.41 -10.54
C ALA A 123 -15.50 -15.27 -10.38
N GLU A 124 -14.37 -14.67 -10.04
CA GLU A 124 -13.11 -15.38 -9.88
C GLU A 124 -13.12 -16.26 -8.63
N GLU A 125 -12.52 -17.46 -8.74
CA GLU A 125 -12.31 -18.36 -7.61
C GLU A 125 -11.28 -17.79 -6.61
N GLU A 126 -10.30 -17.02 -7.12
CA GLU A 126 -9.25 -16.41 -6.34
C GLU A 126 -9.17 -14.91 -6.61
N VAL A 127 -8.88 -14.16 -5.56
CA VAL A 127 -8.60 -12.72 -5.61
C VAL A 127 -7.18 -12.42 -5.12
N GLY A 128 -6.57 -11.39 -5.66
CA GLY A 128 -5.34 -10.85 -5.13
C GLY A 128 -5.64 -9.97 -3.92
N VAL A 129 -5.09 -10.30 -2.76
CA VAL A 129 -5.12 -9.45 -1.57
C VAL A 129 -3.81 -8.70 -1.48
N VAL A 130 -3.88 -7.39 -1.38
CA VAL A 130 -2.71 -6.53 -1.26
C VAL A 130 -2.76 -5.81 0.08
N LYS A 131 -1.82 -6.14 0.96
CA LYS A 131 -1.62 -5.47 2.24
C LYS A 131 -0.48 -4.48 2.15
N THR A 132 -0.64 -3.32 2.76
CA THR A 132 0.36 -2.26 2.74
C THR A 132 0.52 -1.60 4.10
N ASN A 133 1.59 -0.83 4.27
CA ASN A 133 1.79 0.07 5.41
C ASN A 133 1.19 1.46 5.18
N CYS A 134 0.34 1.65 4.16
CA CYS A 134 -0.33 2.93 3.90
C CYS A 134 -1.47 3.15 4.89
N ASN A 135 -1.51 4.31 5.51
CA ASN A 135 -2.56 4.71 6.46
C ASN A 135 -3.73 5.47 5.81
N LEU A 136 -3.73 5.64 4.49
CA LEU A 136 -4.92 6.14 3.79
C LEU A 136 -6.05 5.12 3.90
N LEU A 137 -7.26 5.62 4.18
CA LEU A 137 -8.45 4.79 4.34
C LEU A 137 -8.66 3.89 3.10
N GLY A 138 -8.79 2.58 3.34
CA GLY A 138 -9.01 1.56 2.31
C GLY A 138 -7.75 1.07 1.61
N PHE A 139 -6.55 1.59 1.96
CA PHE A 139 -5.29 1.18 1.31
C PHE A 139 -4.34 0.44 2.23
N SER A 140 -4.64 0.25 3.50
CA SER A 140 -3.93 -0.73 4.34
C SER A 140 -4.11 -2.16 3.82
N GLU A 141 -5.27 -2.44 3.24
CA GLU A 141 -5.60 -3.69 2.57
C GLU A 141 -6.64 -3.43 1.46
N TYR A 142 -6.40 -3.97 0.27
CA TYR A 142 -7.32 -3.88 -0.86
C TYR A 142 -7.24 -5.12 -1.74
N LEU A 143 -8.28 -5.33 -2.57
CA LEU A 143 -8.32 -6.45 -3.51
C LEU A 143 -7.91 -6.01 -4.91
N TYR A 144 -7.17 -6.87 -5.59
CA TYR A 144 -6.83 -6.74 -6.99
C TYR A 144 -7.43 -7.90 -7.78
N LEU A 145 -8.31 -7.58 -8.72
CA LEU A 145 -9.07 -8.53 -9.52
C LEU A 145 -8.35 -8.83 -10.86
N LYS A 146 -8.68 -9.96 -11.48
CA LYS A 146 -8.05 -10.40 -12.75
C LYS A 146 -8.28 -9.42 -13.90
N ASP A 147 -9.42 -8.73 -13.89
CA ASP A 147 -9.78 -7.72 -14.89
C ASP A 147 -9.13 -6.35 -14.64
N ARG A 148 -8.13 -6.31 -13.77
CA ARG A 148 -7.35 -5.12 -13.38
C ARG A 148 -8.12 -4.10 -12.53
N ARG A 149 -9.34 -4.41 -12.11
CA ARG A 149 -10.04 -3.57 -11.12
C ARG A 149 -9.39 -3.70 -9.75
N ILE A 150 -9.47 -2.62 -8.99
CA ILE A 150 -9.15 -2.58 -7.57
C ILE A 150 -10.45 -2.43 -6.80
N LEU A 151 -10.58 -3.17 -5.69
CA LEU A 151 -11.71 -3.05 -4.78
C LEU A 151 -11.17 -2.63 -3.41
N ILE A 152 -11.61 -1.47 -2.92
CA ILE A 152 -11.33 -0.99 -1.57
C ILE A 152 -12.59 -1.03 -0.71
N TYR A 153 -12.41 -1.24 0.60
CA TYR A 153 -13.49 -1.27 1.57
C TYR A 153 -13.35 -0.12 2.57
N LEU A 154 -14.39 0.71 2.67
CA LEU A 154 -14.42 1.87 3.56
C LEU A 154 -15.77 1.94 4.29
N ASN A 155 -15.75 1.91 5.60
CA ASN A 155 -16.94 2.12 6.44
C ASN A 155 -18.17 1.32 6.00
N GLY A 156 -17.94 0.07 5.59
CA GLY A 156 -19.00 -0.83 5.15
C GLY A 156 -19.37 -0.72 3.67
N VAL A 157 -18.69 0.10 2.90
CA VAL A 157 -18.93 0.29 1.46
C VAL A 157 -17.75 -0.22 0.64
N PHE A 158 -18.04 -1.01 -0.38
CA PHE A 158 -17.07 -1.47 -1.38
C PHE A 158 -17.03 -0.48 -2.54
N PHE A 159 -15.85 0.02 -2.88
CA PHE A 159 -15.63 0.91 -4.03
C PHE A 159 -14.81 0.19 -5.08
N TYR A 160 -15.28 0.27 -6.32
CA TYR A 160 -14.62 -0.32 -7.49
C TYR A 160 -13.84 0.79 -8.20
N LEU A 161 -12.56 0.53 -8.41
CA LEU A 161 -11.68 1.41 -9.15
C LEU A 161 -11.28 0.70 -10.44
N GLU A 162 -11.56 1.35 -11.55
CA GLU A 162 -11.22 0.85 -12.88
C GLU A 162 -10.05 1.65 -13.46
N PRO A 163 -9.20 1.00 -14.29
CA PRO A 163 -8.16 1.72 -14.99
C PRO A 163 -8.76 2.86 -15.82
N ALA A 164 -8.28 4.08 -15.61
CA ALA A 164 -8.64 5.19 -16.48
C ALA A 164 -8.03 4.94 -17.87
N VAL A 165 -8.87 4.82 -18.88
CA VAL A 165 -8.43 4.70 -20.27
C VAL A 165 -8.06 6.11 -20.72
N ASN A 166 -6.77 6.37 -20.90
CA ASN A 166 -6.35 7.59 -21.59
C ASN A 166 -6.63 7.38 -23.08
N TYR A 167 -7.65 8.06 -23.60
CA TYR A 167 -7.91 8.21 -25.03
C TYR A 167 -6.98 9.26 -25.60
#